data_35b6c6a63e8339b62718d1c212f507ee
#
_entry.id   35b6c6a63e8339b62718d1c212f507ee
#
_cell.length_a   1.000
_cell.length_b   1.000
_cell.length_c   1.000
_cell.angle_alpha   90.00
_cell.angle_beta   90.00
_cell.angle_gamma   90.00
#
_symmetry.space_group_name_H-M   'P 1'
#
loop_
_entity.id
_entity.type
_entity.pdbx_description
1 polymer ?
#
loop_
_entity_poly.entity_id
_entity_poly.type
_entity_poly.pdbx_seq_one_letter_code
_entity_poly.pdbx_strand_id
1 'polypeptide(L)'
;MKRIILSIVWGLLTGWAAVPCLWAQSRTGTADREIWVKTLVRLADPVLSNLANETLKKEMPYESLAPNRQRFSYLEAVGRTVCGIAPWLELG
;
A
#
# COMPACT_ATOMS: atom_id res chain seq x y z
N MET A 1 41.83 -18.26 -38.57
CA MET A 1 41.68 -17.18 -37.58
C MET A 1 40.37 -16.42 -37.68
N LYS A 2 39.86 -16.08 -38.83
CA LYS A 2 38.57 -15.34 -38.96
C LYS A 2 37.34 -16.11 -38.45
N ARG A 3 37.32 -17.43 -38.51
CA ARG A 3 36.19 -18.24 -38.01
C ARG A 3 36.08 -18.31 -36.48
N ILE A 4 37.19 -18.21 -35.77
CA ILE A 4 37.25 -18.28 -34.31
C ILE A 4 36.74 -16.98 -33.69
N ILE A 5 37.05 -15.84 -34.33
CA ILE A 5 36.60 -14.53 -33.88
C ILE A 5 35.08 -14.35 -34.03
N LEU A 6 34.51 -14.89 -35.13
CA LEU A 6 33.06 -14.84 -35.32
C LEU A 6 32.32 -15.70 -34.28
N SER A 7 32.87 -16.83 -33.86
CA SER A 7 32.25 -17.69 -32.84
C SER A 7 32.27 -17.06 -31.45
N ILE A 8 33.27 -16.27 -31.12
CA ILE A 8 33.40 -15.59 -29.84
C ILE A 8 32.41 -14.39 -29.77
N VAL A 9 32.25 -13.67 -30.89
CA VAL A 9 31.31 -12.57 -31.00
C VAL A 9 29.85 -13.03 -30.90
N TRP A 10 29.50 -14.18 -31.45
CA TRP A 10 28.17 -14.77 -31.33
C TRP A 10 27.87 -15.29 -29.91
N GLY A 11 28.88 -15.79 -29.20
CA GLY A 11 28.75 -16.25 -27.83
C GLY A 11 28.51 -15.10 -26.84
N LEU A 12 29.01 -13.89 -27.11
CA LEU A 12 28.82 -12.72 -26.27
C LEU A 12 27.47 -12.02 -26.50
N LEU A 13 26.85 -12.18 -27.68
CA LEU A 13 25.55 -11.58 -28.01
C LEU A 13 24.36 -12.39 -27.46
N THR A 14 24.53 -13.66 -27.19
CA THR A 14 23.47 -14.52 -26.64
C THR A 14 23.40 -14.53 -25.13
N GLY A 15 24.41 -13.98 -24.43
CA GLY A 15 24.46 -13.91 -22.97
C GLY A 15 23.59 -12.83 -22.32
N TRP A 16 23.01 -11.93 -23.10
CA TRP A 16 22.20 -10.82 -22.57
C TRP A 16 20.69 -11.03 -22.61
N ALA A 17 20.21 -12.13 -23.17
CA ALA A 17 18.78 -12.39 -23.30
C ALA A 17 18.17 -13.20 -22.13
N ALA A 18 18.94 -13.53 -21.11
CA ALA A 18 18.46 -14.26 -19.94
C ALA A 18 18.73 -13.50 -18.64
N VAL A 19 18.30 -12.25 -18.56
CA VAL A 19 17.98 -11.67 -17.26
C VAL A 19 16.59 -12.21 -16.93
N PRO A 20 16.47 -13.23 -16.07
CA PRO A 20 15.16 -13.68 -15.67
C PRO A 20 14.48 -12.49 -14.99
N CYS A 21 13.27 -12.19 -15.40
CA CYS A 21 12.34 -11.37 -14.62
C CYS A 21 12.03 -12.09 -13.30
N LEU A 22 13.03 -12.29 -12.46
CA LEU A 22 12.92 -12.90 -11.14
C LEU A 22 12.24 -11.95 -10.12
N TRP A 23 11.86 -10.77 -10.55
CA TRP A 23 11.25 -9.77 -9.67
C TRP A 23 9.72 -9.72 -9.75
N ALA A 24 9.12 -10.42 -10.69
CA ALA A 24 7.68 -10.65 -10.70
C ALA A 24 7.36 -11.89 -9.86
N GLN A 25 7.59 -11.83 -8.56
CA GLN A 25 6.94 -12.75 -7.65
C GLN A 25 5.44 -12.47 -7.75
N SER A 26 4.72 -13.32 -8.48
CA SER A 26 3.26 -13.27 -8.52
C SER A 26 2.74 -13.57 -7.13
N ARG A 27 2.50 -12.52 -6.35
CA ARG A 27 1.73 -12.66 -5.13
C ARG A 27 0.36 -13.18 -5.52
N THR A 28 -0.10 -14.20 -4.82
CA THR A 28 -1.47 -14.67 -5.02
C THR A 28 -2.42 -13.57 -4.56
N GLY A 29 -3.54 -13.38 -5.22
CA GLY A 29 -4.55 -12.38 -4.84
C GLY A 29 -5.01 -12.54 -3.39
N THR A 30 -4.98 -13.76 -2.85
CA THR A 30 -5.25 -14.05 -1.43
C THR A 30 -4.22 -13.43 -0.49
N ALA A 31 -2.93 -13.57 -0.80
CA ALA A 31 -1.85 -12.99 0.00
C ALA A 31 -1.89 -11.45 -0.04
N ASP A 32 -2.19 -10.88 -1.20
CA ASP A 32 -2.36 -9.43 -1.33
C ASP A 32 -3.57 -8.94 -0.53
N ARG A 33 -4.69 -9.66 -0.57
CA ARG A 33 -5.87 -9.36 0.23
C ARG A 33 -5.55 -9.34 1.73
N GLU A 34 -4.81 -10.31 2.24
CA GLU A 34 -4.41 -10.34 3.66
C GLU A 34 -3.59 -9.11 4.07
N ILE A 35 -2.66 -8.68 3.21
CA ILE A 35 -1.86 -7.48 3.46
C ILE A 35 -2.76 -6.23 3.50
N TRP A 36 -3.67 -6.12 2.54
CA TRP A 36 -4.59 -4.99 2.48
C TRP A 36 -5.55 -4.96 3.67
N VAL A 37 -6.10 -6.09 4.10
CA VAL A 37 -6.95 -6.17 5.29
C VAL A 37 -6.19 -5.77 6.55
N LYS A 38 -4.98 -6.27 6.75
CA LYS A 38 -4.14 -5.87 7.89
C LYS A 38 -3.84 -4.37 7.89
N THR A 39 -3.56 -3.82 6.73
CA THR A 39 -3.30 -2.37 6.57
C THR A 39 -4.56 -1.57 6.87
N LEU A 40 -5.70 -1.99 6.35
CA LEU A 40 -6.99 -1.35 6.60
C LEU A 40 -7.32 -1.32 8.10
N VAL A 41 -7.21 -2.46 8.79
CA VAL A 41 -7.45 -2.56 10.23
C VAL A 41 -6.51 -1.63 11.00
N ARG A 42 -5.22 -1.66 10.68
CA ARG A 42 -4.22 -0.80 11.33
C ARG A 42 -4.52 0.70 11.19
N LEU A 43 -5.07 1.12 10.06
CA LEU A 43 -5.43 2.52 9.82
C LEU A 43 -6.78 2.90 10.44
N ALA A 44 -7.76 2.00 10.39
CA ALA A 44 -9.12 2.26 10.86
C ALA A 44 -9.27 2.12 12.38
N ASP A 45 -8.59 1.16 13.00
CA ASP A 45 -8.74 0.84 14.41
C ASP A 45 -8.52 2.02 15.36
N PRO A 46 -7.47 2.85 15.24
CA PRO A 46 -7.29 4.00 16.12
C PRO A 46 -8.43 5.01 16.03
N VAL A 47 -9.00 5.22 14.84
CA VAL A 47 -10.12 6.14 14.63
C VAL A 47 -11.40 5.58 15.22
N LEU A 48 -11.71 4.33 14.92
CA LEU A 48 -12.95 3.67 15.35
C LEU A 48 -12.97 3.40 16.87
N SER A 49 -11.86 2.95 17.43
CA SER A 49 -11.73 2.71 18.87
C SER A 49 -11.88 4.00 19.68
N ASN A 50 -11.21 5.07 19.24
CA ASN A 50 -11.34 6.36 19.91
C ASN A 50 -12.73 6.99 19.71
N LEU A 51 -13.37 6.74 18.55
CA LEU A 51 -14.74 7.18 18.35
C LEU A 51 -15.70 6.43 19.28
N ALA A 52 -15.57 5.11 19.41
CA ALA A 52 -16.39 4.29 20.29
C ALA A 52 -16.23 4.65 21.77
N ASN A 53 -15.03 5.05 22.18
CA ASN A 53 -14.71 5.48 23.54
C ASN A 53 -14.96 6.98 23.79
N GLU A 54 -15.48 7.72 22.82
CA GLU A 54 -15.72 9.17 22.89
C GLU A 54 -14.43 9.99 23.15
N THR A 55 -13.26 9.43 22.84
CA THR A 55 -11.95 10.05 23.06
C THR A 55 -11.32 10.64 21.81
N LEU A 56 -11.94 10.47 20.64
CA LEU A 56 -11.35 10.85 19.34
C LEU A 56 -10.89 12.31 19.30
N LYS A 57 -11.68 13.24 19.82
CA LYS A 57 -11.33 14.67 19.83
C LYS A 57 -10.11 14.98 20.70
N LYS A 58 -9.89 14.21 21.75
CA LYS A 58 -8.81 14.41 22.71
C LYS A 58 -7.51 13.77 22.24
N GLU A 59 -7.60 12.54 21.67
CA GLU A 59 -6.44 11.72 21.35
C GLU A 59 -5.95 11.91 19.91
N MET A 60 -6.72 12.59 19.06
CA MET A 60 -6.35 12.77 17.67
C MET A 60 -5.19 13.75 17.52
N PRO A 61 -4.06 13.35 16.91
CA PRO A 61 -2.97 14.27 16.61
C PRO A 61 -3.43 15.33 15.61
N TYR A 62 -3.01 16.55 15.82
CA TYR A 62 -3.37 17.67 14.98
C TYR A 62 -2.14 18.39 14.45
N GLU A 63 -2.04 18.43 13.13
CA GLU A 63 -1.10 19.25 12.39
C GLU A 63 -1.83 19.99 11.28
N SER A 64 -1.79 21.31 11.27
CA SER A 64 -2.39 22.11 10.20
C SER A 64 -1.69 23.44 10.04
N LEU A 65 -1.44 23.84 8.80
CA LEU A 65 -0.91 25.13 8.44
C LEU A 65 -1.97 26.25 8.56
N ALA A 66 -3.25 25.90 8.58
CA ALA A 66 -4.35 26.83 8.66
C ALA A 66 -4.93 26.88 10.08
N PRO A 67 -5.08 28.06 10.69
CA PRO A 67 -5.74 28.19 11.98
C PRO A 67 -7.20 27.73 11.91
N ASN A 68 -7.73 27.23 13.00
CA ASN A 68 -9.13 26.79 13.16
C ASN A 68 -9.57 25.52 12.40
N ARG A 69 -8.69 24.78 11.74
CA ARG A 69 -9.06 23.49 11.12
C ARG A 69 -9.15 22.34 12.11
N GLN A 70 -8.58 22.47 13.28
CA GLN A 70 -8.58 21.43 14.31
C GLN A 70 -9.98 20.90 14.63
N ARG A 71 -10.97 21.76 14.73
CA ARG A 71 -12.36 21.38 15.03
C ARG A 71 -13.03 20.51 13.97
N PHE A 72 -12.49 20.47 12.76
CA PHE A 72 -13.00 19.64 11.65
C PHE A 72 -12.20 18.37 11.42
N SER A 73 -10.98 18.27 11.97
CA SER A 73 -10.06 17.17 11.70
C SER A 73 -10.63 15.82 12.13
N TYR A 74 -11.28 15.75 13.28
CA TYR A 74 -11.90 14.51 13.76
C TYR A 74 -13.08 14.06 12.87
N LEU A 75 -13.88 14.99 12.37
CA LEU A 75 -14.97 14.70 11.44
C LEU A 75 -14.43 14.22 10.10
N GLU A 76 -13.38 14.85 9.61
CA GLU A 76 -12.70 14.45 8.40
C GLU A 76 -12.07 13.05 8.54
N ALA A 77 -11.43 12.74 9.67
CA ALA A 77 -10.87 11.43 9.94
C ALA A 77 -11.93 10.33 9.94
N VAL A 78 -13.06 10.55 10.60
CA VAL A 78 -14.19 9.61 10.60
C VAL A 78 -14.75 9.45 9.19
N GLY A 79 -15.04 10.53 8.49
CA GLY A 79 -15.60 10.50 7.14
C GLY A 79 -14.71 9.75 6.16
N ARG A 80 -13.41 10.02 6.14
CA ARG A 80 -12.44 9.31 5.28
C ARG A 80 -12.31 7.84 5.64
N THR A 81 -12.28 7.51 6.94
CA THR A 81 -12.24 6.11 7.39
C THR A 81 -13.47 5.35 6.94
N VAL A 82 -14.67 5.89 7.15
CA VAL A 82 -15.94 5.25 6.73
C VAL A 82 -15.98 5.05 5.22
N CYS A 83 -15.61 6.06 4.45
CA CYS A 83 -15.55 5.93 2.98
C CYS A 83 -14.53 4.87 2.55
N GLY A 84 -13.41 4.75 3.22
CA GLY A 84 -12.37 3.77 2.90
C GLY A 84 -12.74 2.32 3.25
N ILE A 85 -13.48 2.11 4.33
CA ILE A 85 -13.87 0.75 4.76
C ILE A 85 -15.20 0.26 4.17
N ALA A 86 -16.05 1.16 3.69
CA ALA A 86 -17.38 0.81 3.18
C ALA A 86 -17.37 -0.31 2.13
N PRO A 87 -16.50 -0.30 1.10
CA PRO A 87 -16.43 -1.38 0.12
C PRO A 87 -16.09 -2.74 0.74
N TRP A 88 -15.28 -2.76 1.79
CA TRP A 88 -14.89 -3.98 2.50
C TRP A 88 -16.04 -4.57 3.33
N LEU A 89 -16.84 -3.70 3.93
CA LEU A 89 -18.02 -4.10 4.69
C LEU A 89 -19.14 -4.62 3.78
N GLU A 90 -19.24 -4.08 2.57
CA GLU A 90 -20.24 -4.50 1.59
C GLU A 90 -19.91 -5.86 0.97
N LEU A 91 -18.64 -6.11 0.68
CA LEU A 91 -18.20 -7.32 -0.01
C LEU A 91 -17.93 -8.52 0.93
N GLY A 92 -17.84 -8.29 2.19
CA GLY A 92 -17.65 -9.34 3.21
C GLY A 92 -16.23 -9.86 3.32
#